data_24eb39956ec6d5c4030054a6fd7f32d0
#
_entry.id   24eb39956ec6d5c4030054a6fd7f32d0
#
_cell.length_a   1.000
_cell.length_b   1.000
_cell.length_c   1.000
_cell.angle_alpha   90.00
_cell.angle_beta   90.00
_cell.angle_gamma   90.00
#
_symmetry.space_group_name_H-M   'P 1'
#
loop_
_entity.id
_entity.type
_entity.pdbx_description
1 polymer ?
#
loop_
_entity_poly.entity_id
_entity_poly.type
_entity_poly.pdbx_seq_one_letter_code
_entity_poly.pdbx_strand_id
1 'polypeptide(L)'
;MTFAGLVLLGYVLGSCPWGYWLVRIFRGEDIRKVGSGGIGASNVVRAYGRTLGFTVGILDTLKGFVPAFLGVHYVSPLCGILAGAAAMAGHYRPLFLRFQKGGKMVATAGGVFFGVAVFIALGAAVVWLVTFGLTRYASVASICSAISLPIWAFVFDYSTSVIVLSFVSAFAVIFLHRANLKRLRTGTENRFSLRLRRAAPQ
;
A
#
# COMPACT_ATOMS: atom_id res chain seq x y z
N MET A 1 -20.76 -15.92 4.78
CA MET A 1 -19.45 -15.61 5.41
C MET A 1 -19.74 -14.93 6.74
N THR A 2 -19.03 -15.29 7.80
CA THR A 2 -19.18 -14.65 9.13
C THR A 2 -18.32 -13.39 9.22
N PHE A 3 -18.73 -12.46 10.08
CA PHE A 3 -17.97 -11.23 10.36
C PHE A 3 -16.51 -11.53 10.75
N ALA A 4 -16.33 -12.40 11.74
CA ALA A 4 -15.00 -12.79 12.22
C ALA A 4 -14.17 -13.51 11.13
N GLY A 5 -14.81 -14.35 10.31
CA GLY A 5 -14.15 -15.05 9.21
C GLY A 5 -13.60 -14.09 8.16
N LEU A 6 -14.33 -13.00 7.83
CA LEU A 6 -13.86 -11.99 6.88
C LEU A 6 -12.72 -11.13 7.44
N VAL A 7 -12.76 -10.78 8.71
CA VAL A 7 -11.67 -10.04 9.37
C VAL A 7 -10.39 -10.91 9.38
N LEU A 8 -10.52 -12.20 9.70
CA LEU A 8 -9.40 -13.14 9.65
C LEU A 8 -8.86 -13.31 8.23
N LEU A 9 -9.75 -13.49 7.24
CA LEU A 9 -9.39 -13.55 5.82
C LEU A 9 -8.64 -12.30 5.39
N GLY A 10 -9.09 -11.12 5.83
CA GLY A 10 -8.41 -9.85 5.58
C GLY A 10 -6.96 -9.88 6.06
N TYR A 11 -6.73 -10.31 7.30
CA TYR A 11 -5.38 -10.41 7.85
C TYR A 11 -4.52 -11.42 7.07
N VAL A 12 -5.05 -12.59 6.74
CA VAL A 12 -4.33 -13.64 6.02
C VAL A 12 -3.98 -13.19 4.60
N LEU A 13 -4.94 -12.65 3.84
CA LEU A 13 -4.68 -12.11 2.50
C LEU A 13 -3.70 -10.94 2.56
N GLY A 14 -3.88 -10.03 3.50
CA GLY A 14 -2.97 -8.92 3.74
C GLY A 14 -1.54 -9.37 4.02
N SER A 15 -1.38 -10.52 4.67
CA SER A 15 -0.09 -11.11 5.03
C SER A 15 0.67 -11.69 3.84
N CYS A 16 0.06 -11.82 2.65
CA CYS A 16 0.76 -12.28 1.44
C CYS A 16 1.84 -11.25 1.03
N PRO A 17 3.13 -11.57 1.16
CA PRO A 17 4.22 -10.64 0.88
C PRO A 17 4.63 -10.72 -0.59
N TRP A 18 3.76 -10.26 -1.50
CA TRP A 18 3.91 -10.43 -2.94
C TRP A 18 5.25 -9.97 -3.48
N GLY A 19 5.77 -8.83 -3.03
CA GLY A 19 7.07 -8.36 -3.47
C GLY A 19 8.22 -9.27 -3.06
N TYR A 20 8.13 -9.92 -1.90
CA TYR A 20 9.11 -10.93 -1.49
C TYR A 20 8.98 -12.21 -2.32
N TRP A 21 7.77 -12.76 -2.45
CA TRP A 21 7.56 -14.01 -3.18
C TRP A 21 7.91 -13.89 -4.66
N LEU A 22 7.41 -12.85 -5.35
CA LEU A 22 7.66 -12.70 -6.78
C LEU A 22 9.14 -12.46 -7.09
N VAL A 23 9.84 -11.64 -6.28
CA VAL A 23 11.29 -11.45 -6.46
C VAL A 23 12.03 -12.75 -6.18
N ARG A 24 11.65 -13.49 -5.15
CA ARG A 24 12.28 -14.78 -4.84
C ARG A 24 12.09 -15.80 -5.95
N ILE A 25 10.89 -15.87 -6.54
CA ILE A 25 10.56 -16.82 -7.63
C ILE A 25 11.25 -16.44 -8.93
N PHE A 26 11.17 -15.16 -9.35
CA PHE A 26 11.63 -14.74 -10.67
C PHE A 26 13.10 -14.28 -10.72
N ARG A 27 13.73 -13.99 -9.58
CA ARG A 27 15.10 -13.48 -9.49
C ARG A 27 16.01 -14.25 -8.56
N GLY A 28 15.48 -15.20 -7.77
CA GLY A 28 16.26 -15.97 -6.80
C GLY A 28 16.72 -15.15 -5.58
N GLU A 29 16.40 -13.85 -5.52
CA GLU A 29 16.94 -12.90 -4.56
C GLU A 29 15.95 -12.53 -3.43
N ASP A 30 16.46 -11.95 -2.35
CA ASP A 30 15.66 -11.42 -1.25
C ASP A 30 15.57 -9.89 -1.36
N ILE A 31 14.41 -9.38 -1.78
CA ILE A 31 14.14 -7.94 -1.95
C ILE A 31 14.41 -7.11 -0.68
N ARG A 32 14.37 -7.73 0.50
CA ARG A 32 14.64 -7.05 1.78
C ARG A 32 16.11 -6.64 1.93
N LYS A 33 17.00 -7.27 1.16
CA LYS A 33 18.44 -6.97 1.10
C LYS A 33 18.79 -5.96 0.00
N VAL A 34 17.80 -5.51 -0.80
CA VAL A 34 18.04 -4.68 -1.98
C VAL A 34 17.34 -3.32 -1.84
N GLY A 35 18.02 -2.27 -2.26
CA GLY A 35 17.49 -0.90 -2.32
C GLY A 35 17.06 -0.37 -0.96
N SER A 36 15.78 -0.05 -0.77
CA SER A 36 15.26 0.45 0.50
C SER A 36 14.96 -0.65 1.54
N GLY A 37 15.16 -1.91 1.19
CA GLY A 37 14.81 -3.05 2.02
C GLY A 37 13.30 -3.29 2.20
N GLY A 38 12.45 -2.51 1.55
CA GLY A 38 10.99 -2.67 1.60
C GLY A 38 10.48 -3.69 0.58
N ILE A 39 9.43 -4.44 0.94
CA ILE A 39 8.82 -5.45 0.05
C ILE A 39 7.78 -4.87 -0.94
N GLY A 40 7.50 -3.56 -0.89
CA GLY A 40 6.45 -2.93 -1.72
C GLY A 40 6.90 -2.62 -3.15
N ALA A 41 5.90 -2.36 -4.00
CA ALA A 41 6.03 -2.10 -5.44
C ALA A 41 7.14 -1.11 -5.81
N SER A 42 7.25 0.02 -5.11
CA SER A 42 8.24 1.06 -5.43
C SER A 42 9.69 0.59 -5.31
N ASN A 43 9.99 -0.32 -4.37
CA ASN A 43 11.33 -0.90 -4.25
C ASN A 43 11.57 -1.91 -5.38
N VAL A 44 10.57 -2.74 -5.69
CA VAL A 44 10.64 -3.74 -6.76
C VAL A 44 10.80 -3.07 -8.14
N VAL A 45 10.04 -1.98 -8.42
CA VAL A 45 10.21 -1.20 -9.67
C VAL A 45 11.65 -0.71 -9.83
N ARG A 46 12.25 -0.17 -8.78
CA ARG A 46 13.62 0.36 -8.84
C ARG A 46 14.67 -0.73 -9.02
N ALA A 47 14.50 -1.87 -8.37
CA ALA A 47 15.49 -2.94 -8.37
C ALA A 47 15.35 -3.88 -9.59
N TYR A 48 14.11 -4.18 -10.01
CA TYR A 48 13.83 -5.26 -10.95
C TYR A 48 12.94 -4.85 -12.13
N GLY A 49 12.63 -3.57 -12.25
CA GLY A 49 11.89 -3.02 -13.38
C GLY A 49 10.38 -2.89 -13.17
N ARG A 50 9.75 -2.27 -14.18
CA ARG A 50 8.35 -1.83 -14.08
C ARG A 50 7.37 -2.99 -14.00
N THR A 51 7.51 -3.99 -14.85
CA THR A 51 6.57 -5.11 -14.94
C THR A 51 6.39 -5.80 -13.59
N LEU A 52 7.49 -6.27 -12.99
CA LEU A 52 7.43 -6.95 -11.71
C LEU A 52 6.91 -6.05 -10.59
N GLY A 53 7.34 -4.78 -10.58
CA GLY A 53 6.91 -3.83 -9.58
C GLY A 53 5.43 -3.45 -9.69
N PHE A 54 4.89 -3.27 -10.89
CA PHE A 54 3.45 -3.03 -11.10
C PHE A 54 2.61 -4.26 -10.72
N THR A 55 3.06 -5.48 -11.06
CA THR A 55 2.41 -6.71 -10.60
C THR A 55 2.31 -6.75 -9.08
N VAL A 56 3.39 -6.44 -8.37
CA VAL A 56 3.37 -6.33 -6.90
C VAL A 56 2.37 -5.28 -6.43
N GLY A 57 2.34 -4.11 -7.08
CA GLY A 57 1.41 -3.03 -6.75
C GLY A 57 -0.06 -3.45 -6.89
N ILE A 58 -0.41 -4.11 -8.00
CA ILE A 58 -1.76 -4.62 -8.25
C ILE A 58 -2.14 -5.66 -7.19
N LEU A 59 -1.29 -6.64 -6.93
CA LEU A 59 -1.57 -7.69 -5.95
C LEU A 59 -1.66 -7.14 -4.51
N ASP A 60 -0.82 -6.15 -4.16
CA ASP A 60 -0.91 -5.46 -2.87
C ASP A 60 -2.18 -4.60 -2.74
N THR A 61 -2.73 -4.09 -3.84
CA THR A 61 -4.02 -3.39 -3.87
C THR A 61 -5.16 -4.41 -3.73
N LEU A 62 -5.13 -5.49 -4.51
CA LEU A 62 -6.18 -6.51 -4.49
C LEU A 62 -6.33 -7.18 -3.10
N LYS A 63 -5.24 -7.44 -2.39
CA LYS A 63 -5.33 -8.05 -1.05
C LYS A 63 -5.98 -7.13 -0.01
N GLY A 64 -6.00 -5.81 -0.24
CA GLY A 64 -6.78 -4.87 0.56
C GLY A 64 -8.23 -4.75 0.09
N PHE A 65 -8.41 -4.68 -1.24
CA PHE A 65 -9.71 -4.52 -1.88
C PHE A 65 -10.65 -5.70 -1.59
N VAL A 66 -10.18 -6.93 -1.84
CA VAL A 66 -11.04 -8.13 -1.78
C VAL A 66 -11.73 -8.29 -0.41
N PRO A 67 -11.02 -8.32 0.73
CA PRO A 67 -11.69 -8.51 2.01
C PRO A 67 -12.58 -7.32 2.40
N ALA A 68 -12.18 -6.09 2.06
CA ALA A 68 -12.96 -4.89 2.31
C ALA A 68 -14.27 -4.90 1.51
N PHE A 69 -14.20 -5.16 0.21
CA PHE A 69 -15.35 -5.26 -0.67
C PHE A 69 -16.33 -6.37 -0.24
N LEU A 70 -15.82 -7.57 0.02
CA LEU A 70 -16.64 -8.68 0.48
C LEU A 70 -17.32 -8.37 1.82
N GLY A 71 -16.62 -7.71 2.74
CA GLY A 71 -17.17 -7.30 4.02
C GLY A 71 -18.35 -6.33 3.87
N VAL A 72 -18.17 -5.28 3.04
CA VAL A 72 -19.24 -4.30 2.78
C VAL A 72 -20.46 -4.95 2.14
N HIS A 73 -20.26 -5.78 1.11
CA HIS A 73 -21.36 -6.28 0.27
C HIS A 73 -22.10 -7.47 0.88
N TYR A 74 -21.43 -8.32 1.64
CA TYR A 74 -22.02 -9.58 2.11
C TYR A 74 -22.30 -9.63 3.62
N VAL A 75 -21.81 -8.65 4.40
CA VAL A 75 -22.02 -8.64 5.86
C VAL A 75 -22.47 -7.26 6.34
N SER A 76 -21.61 -6.26 6.35
CA SER A 76 -21.91 -4.88 6.75
C SER A 76 -20.79 -3.91 6.40
N PRO A 77 -21.03 -2.60 6.32
CA PRO A 77 -19.98 -1.59 6.13
C PRO A 77 -18.86 -1.68 7.18
N LEU A 78 -19.22 -1.92 8.44
CA LEU A 78 -18.24 -2.08 9.52
C LEU A 78 -17.36 -3.32 9.32
N CYS A 79 -17.94 -4.42 8.84
CA CYS A 79 -17.18 -5.62 8.51
C CYS A 79 -16.12 -5.34 7.43
N GLY A 80 -16.48 -4.63 6.37
CA GLY A 80 -15.55 -4.25 5.31
C GLY A 80 -14.41 -3.37 5.82
N ILE A 81 -14.74 -2.39 6.67
CA ILE A 81 -13.74 -1.50 7.32
C ILE A 81 -12.76 -2.33 8.15
N LEU A 82 -13.23 -3.23 9.00
CA LEU A 82 -12.37 -4.02 9.88
C LEU A 82 -11.59 -5.10 9.12
N ALA A 83 -12.19 -5.74 8.11
CA ALA A 83 -11.48 -6.67 7.23
C ALA A 83 -10.38 -5.98 6.42
N GLY A 84 -10.64 -4.77 5.94
CA GLY A 84 -9.65 -3.92 5.29
C GLY A 84 -8.52 -3.49 6.23
N ALA A 85 -8.85 -3.04 7.43
CA ALA A 85 -7.86 -2.69 8.45
C ALA A 85 -6.99 -3.90 8.83
N ALA A 86 -7.59 -5.09 8.93
CA ALA A 86 -6.87 -6.34 9.17
C ALA A 86 -5.91 -6.67 8.00
N ALA A 87 -6.33 -6.43 6.74
CA ALA A 87 -5.45 -6.59 5.59
C ALA A 87 -4.26 -5.62 5.62
N MET A 88 -4.46 -4.37 6.03
CA MET A 88 -3.37 -3.42 6.23
C MET A 88 -2.41 -3.88 7.34
N ALA A 89 -2.94 -4.37 8.46
CA ALA A 89 -2.13 -4.93 9.55
C ALA A 89 -1.31 -6.14 9.08
N GLY A 90 -1.91 -7.06 8.31
CA GLY A 90 -1.23 -8.20 7.70
C GLY A 90 -0.12 -7.77 6.73
N HIS A 91 -0.34 -6.73 5.93
CA HIS A 91 0.72 -6.19 5.07
C HIS A 91 1.90 -5.59 5.85
N TYR A 92 1.65 -4.99 7.01
CA TYR A 92 2.69 -4.43 7.87
C TYR A 92 3.46 -5.49 8.65
N ARG A 93 2.75 -6.48 9.21
CA ARG A 93 3.31 -7.60 9.98
C ARG A 93 2.83 -8.93 9.39
N PRO A 94 3.41 -9.36 8.26
CA PRO A 94 2.93 -10.53 7.55
C PRO A 94 3.15 -11.83 8.32
N LEU A 95 2.09 -12.64 8.43
CA LEU A 95 2.16 -13.99 8.97
C LEU A 95 3.22 -14.83 8.24
N PHE A 96 3.21 -14.80 6.91
CA PHE A 96 4.12 -15.58 6.06
C PHE A 96 5.59 -15.14 6.12
N LEU A 97 5.88 -13.99 6.72
CA LEU A 97 7.23 -13.56 7.06
C LEU A 97 7.51 -13.65 8.57
N ARG A 98 6.76 -14.49 9.30
CA ARG A 98 6.89 -14.68 10.75
C ARG A 98 6.81 -13.35 11.51
N PHE A 99 5.85 -12.51 11.13
CA PHE A 99 5.60 -11.17 11.69
C PHE A 99 6.78 -10.19 11.59
N GLN A 100 7.79 -10.49 10.76
CA GLN A 100 8.85 -9.55 10.45
C GLN A 100 8.30 -8.32 9.72
N LYS A 101 9.13 -7.29 9.56
CA LYS A 101 8.74 -6.05 8.89
C LYS A 101 8.29 -6.32 7.46
N GLY A 102 7.05 -5.95 7.18
CA GLY A 102 6.42 -5.98 5.86
C GLY A 102 6.58 -4.68 5.08
N GLY A 103 5.50 -4.28 4.39
CA GLY A 103 5.43 -3.05 3.60
C GLY A 103 4.92 -1.83 4.38
N LYS A 104 4.59 -0.76 3.63
CA LYS A 104 4.16 0.54 4.18
C LYS A 104 2.68 0.84 3.97
N MET A 105 1.90 -0.15 3.66
CA MET A 105 0.44 -0.14 3.55
C MET A 105 -0.16 0.68 2.39
N VAL A 106 0.59 1.46 1.60
CA VAL A 106 0.02 2.44 0.64
C VAL A 106 -0.91 1.79 -0.39
N ALA A 107 -0.43 0.79 -1.14
CA ALA A 107 -1.23 0.08 -2.13
C ALA A 107 -2.39 -0.69 -1.47
N THR A 108 -2.12 -1.33 -0.33
CA THR A 108 -3.15 -2.08 0.41
C THR A 108 -4.23 -1.15 0.96
N ALA A 109 -3.87 0.01 1.52
CA ALA A 109 -4.84 1.03 1.94
C ALA A 109 -5.64 1.55 0.74
N GLY A 110 -5.00 1.83 -0.40
CA GLY A 110 -5.70 2.18 -1.63
C GLY A 110 -6.74 1.14 -2.00
N GLY A 111 -6.40 -0.15 -1.96
CA GLY A 111 -7.34 -1.24 -2.18
C GLY A 111 -8.48 -1.26 -1.18
N VAL A 112 -8.20 -1.08 0.10
CA VAL A 112 -9.24 -1.00 1.15
C VAL A 112 -10.23 0.12 0.85
N PHE A 113 -9.75 1.32 0.54
CA PHE A 113 -10.65 2.44 0.21
C PHE A 113 -11.40 2.22 -1.10
N PHE A 114 -10.84 1.55 -2.09
CA PHE A 114 -11.60 1.11 -3.28
C PHE A 114 -12.76 0.16 -2.91
N GLY A 115 -12.60 -0.65 -1.88
CA GLY A 115 -13.64 -1.57 -1.40
C GLY A 115 -14.72 -0.92 -0.52
N VAL A 116 -14.36 0.09 0.30
CA VAL A 116 -15.30 0.71 1.26
C VAL A 116 -15.76 2.11 0.87
N ALA A 117 -14.96 2.87 0.09
CA ALA A 117 -15.18 4.30 -0.15
C ALA A 117 -14.49 4.73 -1.46
N VAL A 118 -15.05 4.35 -2.60
CA VAL A 118 -14.43 4.50 -3.93
C VAL A 118 -14.01 5.94 -4.26
N PHE A 119 -14.80 6.94 -3.89
CA PHE A 119 -14.47 8.34 -4.18
C PHE A 119 -13.25 8.83 -3.39
N ILE A 120 -13.08 8.36 -2.14
CA ILE A 120 -11.85 8.62 -1.37
C ILE A 120 -10.64 7.98 -2.07
N ALA A 121 -10.79 6.73 -2.53
CA ALA A 121 -9.70 6.03 -3.22
C ALA A 121 -9.30 6.74 -4.52
N LEU A 122 -10.27 7.18 -5.33
CA LEU A 122 -10.03 7.93 -6.56
C LEU A 122 -9.34 9.26 -6.28
N GLY A 123 -9.85 10.06 -5.34
CA GLY A 123 -9.24 11.33 -4.95
C GLY A 123 -7.79 11.15 -4.45
N ALA A 124 -7.56 10.17 -3.58
CA ALA A 124 -6.23 9.85 -3.08
C ALA A 124 -5.28 9.34 -4.19
N ALA A 125 -5.79 8.57 -5.15
CA ALA A 125 -5.03 8.12 -6.31
C ALA A 125 -4.63 9.29 -7.21
N VAL A 126 -5.52 10.25 -7.46
CA VAL A 126 -5.22 11.47 -8.21
C VAL A 126 -4.13 12.28 -7.49
N VAL A 127 -4.25 12.50 -6.18
CA VAL A 127 -3.21 13.18 -5.38
C VAL A 127 -1.87 12.45 -5.49
N TRP A 128 -1.89 11.10 -5.42
CA TRP A 128 -0.68 10.30 -5.57
C TRP A 128 -0.03 10.49 -6.94
N LEU A 129 -0.82 10.38 -8.02
CA LEU A 129 -0.33 10.49 -9.41
C LEU A 129 0.23 11.87 -9.70
N VAL A 130 -0.50 12.94 -9.33
CA VAL A 130 -0.05 14.32 -9.52
C VAL A 130 1.24 14.58 -8.74
N THR A 131 1.26 14.25 -7.45
CA THR A 131 2.44 14.45 -6.61
C THR A 131 3.64 13.65 -7.10
N PHE A 132 3.43 12.41 -7.54
CA PHE A 132 4.50 11.59 -8.10
C PHE A 132 5.01 12.14 -9.43
N GLY A 133 4.13 12.58 -10.32
CA GLY A 133 4.50 13.22 -11.58
C GLY A 133 5.37 14.45 -11.40
N LEU A 134 5.01 15.30 -10.44
CA LEU A 134 5.73 16.55 -10.15
C LEU A 134 7.06 16.29 -9.44
N THR A 135 7.09 15.41 -8.44
CA THR A 135 8.25 15.25 -7.55
C THR A 135 9.16 14.08 -7.92
N ARG A 136 8.59 13.01 -8.49
CA ARG A 136 9.24 11.72 -8.73
C ARG A 136 9.69 10.99 -7.45
N TYR A 137 9.21 11.40 -6.28
CA TYR A 137 9.41 10.72 -5.02
C TYR A 137 8.14 9.95 -4.64
N ALA A 138 8.18 8.61 -4.74
CA ALA A 138 7.03 7.79 -4.33
C ALA A 138 6.69 7.95 -2.84
N SER A 139 7.66 8.27 -1.99
CA SER A 139 7.42 8.53 -0.57
C SER A 139 6.63 9.82 -0.35
N VAL A 140 6.94 10.91 -1.08
CA VAL A 140 6.21 12.18 -1.00
C VAL A 140 4.78 11.96 -1.50
N ALA A 141 4.61 11.35 -2.67
CA ALA A 141 3.30 11.02 -3.22
C ALA A 141 2.45 10.19 -2.26
N SER A 142 3.06 9.18 -1.61
CA SER A 142 2.35 8.33 -0.64
C SER A 142 1.93 9.08 0.62
N ILE A 143 2.74 10.01 1.12
CA ILE A 143 2.42 10.83 2.28
C ILE A 143 1.31 11.83 1.93
N CYS A 144 1.42 12.54 0.81
CA CYS A 144 0.37 13.48 0.35
C CYS A 144 -0.96 12.77 0.10
N SER A 145 -0.93 11.62 -0.56
CA SER A 145 -2.12 10.78 -0.77
C SER A 145 -2.73 10.32 0.57
N ALA A 146 -1.92 9.91 1.53
CA ALA A 146 -2.41 9.50 2.84
C ALA A 146 -3.06 10.66 3.61
N ILE A 147 -2.46 11.86 3.57
CA ILE A 147 -3.02 13.08 4.18
C ILE A 147 -4.36 13.45 3.52
N SER A 148 -4.52 13.21 2.23
CA SER A 148 -5.76 13.52 1.52
C SER A 148 -6.93 12.59 1.87
N LEU A 149 -6.69 11.39 2.44
CA LEU A 149 -7.76 10.44 2.77
C LEU A 149 -8.84 11.05 3.68
N PRO A 150 -8.53 11.64 4.87
CA PRO A 150 -9.54 12.24 5.70
C PRO A 150 -10.19 13.49 5.06
N ILE A 151 -9.48 14.24 4.22
CA ILE A 151 -10.02 15.37 3.49
C ILE A 151 -11.15 14.89 2.56
N TRP A 152 -10.89 13.88 1.75
CA TRP A 152 -11.91 13.31 0.87
C TRP A 152 -13.06 12.67 1.64
N ALA A 153 -12.79 12.08 2.82
CA ALA A 153 -13.83 11.51 3.66
C ALA A 153 -14.84 12.57 4.13
N PHE A 154 -14.38 13.78 4.45
CA PHE A 154 -15.26 14.92 4.77
C PHE A 154 -15.92 15.53 3.54
N VAL A 155 -15.19 15.71 2.43
CA VAL A 155 -15.72 16.29 1.19
C VAL A 155 -16.89 15.47 0.62
N PHE A 156 -16.80 14.15 0.73
CA PHE A 156 -17.85 13.25 0.22
C PHE A 156 -18.84 12.77 1.30
N ASP A 157 -18.84 13.39 2.47
CA ASP A 157 -19.76 13.12 3.59
C ASP A 157 -19.89 11.63 3.95
N TYR A 158 -18.72 10.96 4.09
CA TYR A 158 -18.70 9.57 4.50
C TYR A 158 -18.97 9.40 6.00
N SER A 159 -19.45 8.22 6.40
CA SER A 159 -19.75 7.88 7.78
C SER A 159 -18.56 8.04 8.72
N THR A 160 -18.82 8.29 10.00
CA THR A 160 -17.78 8.42 11.05
C THR A 160 -16.79 7.26 11.04
N SER A 161 -17.25 6.02 10.81
CA SER A 161 -16.36 4.84 10.76
C SER A 161 -15.34 4.91 9.61
N VAL A 162 -15.73 5.42 8.44
CA VAL A 162 -14.84 5.64 7.29
C VAL A 162 -13.88 6.80 7.57
N ILE A 163 -14.38 7.88 8.19
CA ILE A 163 -13.54 9.01 8.63
C ILE A 163 -12.45 8.52 9.59
N VAL A 164 -12.81 7.73 10.61
CA VAL A 164 -11.85 7.15 11.55
C VAL A 164 -10.82 6.25 10.83
N LEU A 165 -11.28 5.37 9.93
CA LEU A 165 -10.38 4.56 9.10
C LEU A 165 -9.40 5.42 8.31
N SER A 166 -9.85 6.54 7.74
CA SER A 166 -9.01 7.44 6.95
C SER A 166 -7.91 8.09 7.79
N PHE A 167 -8.22 8.57 9.00
CA PHE A 167 -7.22 9.10 9.92
C PHE A 167 -6.23 8.05 10.39
N VAL A 168 -6.71 6.87 10.78
CA VAL A 168 -5.84 5.74 11.19
C VAL A 168 -4.91 5.33 10.06
N SER A 169 -5.44 5.23 8.83
CA SER A 169 -4.65 4.89 7.63
C SER A 169 -3.60 5.96 7.33
N ALA A 170 -3.96 7.24 7.38
CA ALA A 170 -3.06 8.36 7.17
C ALA A 170 -1.91 8.34 8.19
N PHE A 171 -2.25 8.23 9.48
CA PHE A 171 -1.25 8.14 10.55
C PHE A 171 -0.30 6.95 10.35
N ALA A 172 -0.84 5.75 10.08
CA ALA A 172 -0.05 4.55 9.86
C ALA A 172 0.91 4.71 8.68
N VAL A 173 0.44 5.21 7.53
CA VAL A 173 1.28 5.45 6.35
C VAL A 173 2.37 6.46 6.66
N ILE A 174 2.06 7.60 7.26
CA ILE A 174 3.05 8.64 7.61
C ILE A 174 4.09 8.08 8.57
N PHE A 175 3.66 7.39 9.63
CA PHE A 175 4.56 6.75 10.60
C PHE A 175 5.50 5.75 9.94
N LEU A 176 4.99 4.92 9.01
CA LEU A 176 5.80 3.95 8.27
C LEU A 176 6.77 4.60 7.27
N HIS A 177 6.54 5.87 6.93
CA HIS A 177 7.44 6.64 6.07
C HIS A 177 8.48 7.47 6.84
N ARG A 178 8.60 7.36 8.18
CA ARG A 178 9.56 8.13 8.99
C ARG A 178 11.02 8.05 8.49
N ALA A 179 11.45 6.87 8.02
CA ALA A 179 12.78 6.71 7.45
C ALA A 179 12.92 7.42 6.09
N ASN A 180 11.85 7.51 5.30
CA ASN A 180 11.82 8.29 4.05
C ASN A 180 11.86 9.79 4.36
N LEU A 181 11.11 10.26 5.35
CA LEU A 181 11.12 11.65 5.79
C LEU A 181 12.54 12.06 6.25
N LYS A 182 13.24 11.19 6.99
CA LYS A 182 14.64 11.44 7.35
C LYS A 182 15.51 11.58 6.10
N ARG A 183 15.39 10.66 5.12
CA ARG A 183 16.17 10.73 3.87
C ARG A 183 15.80 11.94 3.00
N LEU A 184 14.53 12.36 2.98
CA LEU A 184 14.10 13.59 2.29
C LEU A 184 14.79 14.82 2.89
N ARG A 185 14.84 14.92 4.23
CA ARG A 185 15.53 16.03 4.93
C ARG A 185 17.02 16.08 4.68
N THR A 186 17.66 14.91 4.48
CA THR A 186 19.12 14.80 4.21
C THR A 186 19.45 14.75 2.72
N GLY A 187 18.46 14.91 1.81
CA GLY A 187 18.67 14.85 0.36
C GLY A 187 19.03 13.46 -0.21
N THR A 188 18.90 12.40 0.60
CA THR A 188 19.31 11.03 0.25
C THR A 188 18.16 10.10 -0.13
N GLU A 189 16.94 10.64 -0.29
CA GLU A 189 15.78 9.83 -0.69
C GLU A 189 15.85 9.42 -2.16
N ASN A 190 15.47 8.19 -2.44
CA ASN A 190 15.51 7.63 -3.80
C ASN A 190 14.46 8.27 -4.72
N ARG A 191 14.92 9.06 -5.68
CA ARG A 191 14.10 9.66 -6.73
C ARG A 191 13.98 8.72 -7.93
N PHE A 192 12.79 8.61 -8.51
CA PHE A 192 12.62 7.85 -9.76
C PHE A 192 13.22 8.61 -10.94
N SER A 193 14.10 7.93 -11.72
CA SER A 193 14.61 8.50 -12.95
C SER A 193 13.62 8.23 -14.10
N LEU A 194 13.45 9.23 -15.00
CA LEU A 194 12.66 9.06 -16.22
C LEU A 194 13.45 8.33 -17.31
N ARG A 195 14.79 8.29 -17.19
CA ARG A 195 15.64 7.58 -18.15
C ARG A 195 15.45 6.07 -17.93
N LEU A 196 14.99 5.39 -18.97
CA LEU A 196 15.13 3.95 -19.09
C LEU A 196 16.64 3.65 -18.98
N ARG A 197 17.08 3.04 -17.90
CA ARG A 197 18.38 2.37 -17.91
C ARG A 197 18.28 1.30 -19.01
N ARG A 198 18.84 1.55 -20.18
CA ARG A 198 19.12 0.48 -21.13
C ARG A 198 19.93 -0.54 -20.32
N ALA A 199 19.45 -1.78 -20.25
CA ALA A 199 20.25 -2.87 -19.72
C ALA A 199 21.59 -2.82 -20.46
N ALA A 200 22.69 -2.79 -19.70
CA ALA A 200 24.00 -3.00 -20.30
C ALA A 200 23.95 -4.38 -20.99
N PRO A 201 24.41 -4.51 -22.24
CA PRO A 201 24.54 -5.82 -22.86
C PRO A 201 25.49 -6.65 -22.01
N GLN A 202 25.06 -7.91 -21.71
CA GLN A 202 25.88 -8.91 -21.06
C GLN A 202 26.96 -9.39 -22.02
#